data_25161dd5d37f9e8a68972544b010627e
#
_entry.id   25161dd5d37f9e8a68972544b010627e
#
_cell.length_a   1.000
_cell.length_b   1.000
_cell.length_c   1.000
_cell.angle_alpha   90.00
_cell.angle_beta   90.00
_cell.angle_gamma   90.00
#
_symmetry.space_group_name_H-M   'P 1'
#
loop_
_entity.id
_entity.type
_entity.pdbx_description
1 polymer ?
#
loop_
_entity_poly.entity_id
_entity_poly.type
_entity_poly.pdbx_seq_one_letter_code
_entity_poly.pdbx_strand_id
1 'polypeptide(L)'
;MLKEKKVIIFDMDGTLIDSIGIWNEIDKKLIKTIGNGSIDNVDIGKQRDDKLKEYSKSEDAYLEYCGFLKEKYNSKISKEEIKKLRYEIADNYLRTIIDYKPNAEKVLKYLKEKGYILVIASTTNDHTIENYKKDNQNIINKANIEDIFSIVYSKGAVKELKPNPEIHYKILKELNVDKKECLIIEDSLIGVEAANNADIEVAVIYDKYSDCNREEINKLSQYRFKDYNEMLNYIKDELEDN
;
A
#
# COMPACT_ATOMS: atom_id res chain seq x y z
N MET A 1 -5.14 -22.00 6.29
CA MET A 1 -5.01 -20.52 6.36
C MET A 1 -6.20 -19.86 7.08
N LEU A 2 -7.42 -20.15 6.66
CA LEU A 2 -8.64 -19.47 7.18
C LEU A 2 -9.34 -20.18 8.35
N LYS A 3 -8.90 -21.38 8.71
CA LYS A 3 -9.46 -22.13 9.83
C LYS A 3 -9.37 -21.29 11.12
N GLU A 4 -10.47 -21.17 11.85
CA GLU A 4 -10.60 -20.38 13.08
C GLU A 4 -10.42 -18.86 12.91
N LYS A 5 -10.23 -18.36 11.69
CA LYS A 5 -10.14 -16.91 11.43
C LYS A 5 -11.54 -16.26 11.38
N LYS A 6 -11.63 -15.07 11.91
CA LYS A 6 -12.83 -14.20 11.86
C LYS A 6 -12.54 -12.88 11.18
N VAL A 7 -11.30 -12.40 11.29
CA VAL A 7 -10.87 -11.09 10.82
C VAL A 7 -9.72 -11.25 9.82
N ILE A 8 -9.86 -10.65 8.65
CA ILE A 8 -8.80 -10.55 7.65
C ILE A 8 -8.38 -9.09 7.54
N ILE A 9 -7.13 -8.82 7.88
CA ILE A 9 -6.55 -7.49 7.92
C ILE A 9 -5.68 -7.32 6.68
N PHE A 10 -6.00 -6.37 5.83
CA PHE A 10 -5.24 -6.09 4.61
C PHE A 10 -4.39 -4.84 4.79
N ASP A 11 -3.15 -4.91 4.35
CA ASP A 11 -2.46 -3.70 3.93
C ASP A 11 -3.08 -3.17 2.64
N MET A 12 -2.77 -1.93 2.27
CA MET A 12 -3.38 -1.27 1.13
C MET A 12 -2.42 -1.17 -0.06
N ASP A 13 -1.38 -0.36 0.04
CA ASP A 13 -0.51 0.00 -1.08
C ASP A 13 0.52 -1.10 -1.37
N GLY A 14 0.49 -1.68 -2.57
CA GLY A 14 1.31 -2.85 -2.90
C GLY A 14 0.65 -4.19 -2.56
N THR A 15 -0.30 -4.18 -1.65
CA THR A 15 -1.12 -5.35 -1.28
C THR A 15 -2.43 -5.35 -2.06
N LEU A 16 -3.41 -4.53 -1.70
CA LEU A 16 -4.71 -4.44 -2.38
C LEU A 16 -4.65 -3.59 -3.65
N ILE A 17 -3.94 -2.47 -3.57
CA ILE A 17 -3.89 -1.42 -4.58
C ILE A 17 -2.55 -1.48 -5.31
N ASP A 18 -2.58 -1.46 -6.64
CA ASP A 18 -1.37 -1.40 -7.48
C ASP A 18 -0.85 0.04 -7.58
N SER A 19 -0.32 0.54 -6.46
CA SER A 19 0.05 1.96 -6.29
C SER A 19 1.56 2.20 -6.25
N ILE A 20 2.40 1.23 -5.89
CA ILE A 20 3.83 1.48 -5.64
C ILE A 20 4.55 1.97 -6.90
N GLY A 21 4.27 1.34 -8.05
CA GLY A 21 4.84 1.77 -9.34
C GLY A 21 4.36 3.14 -9.83
N ILE A 22 3.20 3.59 -9.37
CA ILE A 22 2.58 4.84 -9.79
C ILE A 22 3.41 6.05 -9.36
N TRP A 23 4.05 6.01 -8.21
CA TRP A 23 4.92 7.11 -7.76
C TRP A 23 6.10 7.35 -8.71
N ASN A 24 6.61 6.29 -9.34
CA ASN A 24 7.66 6.42 -10.35
C ASN A 24 7.11 7.06 -11.64
N GLU A 25 5.88 6.72 -12.04
CA GLU A 25 5.24 7.33 -13.21
C GLU A 25 4.86 8.79 -12.96
N ILE A 26 4.42 9.13 -11.75
CA ILE A 26 4.17 10.53 -11.32
C ILE A 26 5.46 11.33 -11.44
N ASP A 27 6.57 10.84 -10.88
CA ASP A 27 7.85 11.54 -10.94
C ASP A 27 8.41 11.62 -12.36
N LYS A 28 8.23 10.59 -13.20
CA LYS A 28 8.56 10.65 -14.64
C LYS A 28 7.77 11.74 -15.36
N LYS A 29 6.46 11.81 -15.11
CA LYS A 29 5.59 12.84 -15.70
C LYS A 29 5.97 14.23 -15.21
N LEU A 30 6.24 14.38 -13.92
CA LEU A 30 6.72 15.62 -13.34
C LEU A 30 8.00 16.10 -14.02
N ILE A 31 9.03 15.25 -14.10
CA ILE A 31 10.33 15.59 -14.72
C ILE A 31 10.15 16.02 -16.17
N LYS A 32 9.33 15.31 -16.95
CA LYS A 32 9.00 15.70 -18.33
C LYS A 32 8.31 17.05 -18.44
N THR A 33 7.56 17.43 -17.41
CA THR A 33 6.80 18.70 -17.42
C THR A 33 7.68 19.89 -17.00
N ILE A 34 8.59 19.69 -16.05
CA ILE A 34 9.36 20.79 -15.44
C ILE A 34 10.69 21.10 -16.14
N GLY A 35 11.21 20.21 -16.98
CA GLY A 35 12.54 20.36 -17.53
C GLY A 35 12.76 19.73 -18.90
N ASN A 36 13.93 19.96 -19.47
CA ASN A 36 14.36 19.45 -20.78
C ASN A 36 15.29 18.23 -20.65
N GLY A 37 15.37 17.60 -19.47
CA GLY A 37 16.29 16.50 -19.23
C GLY A 37 15.78 15.17 -19.78
N SER A 38 16.70 14.37 -20.36
CA SER A 38 16.42 12.95 -20.62
C SER A 38 16.31 12.20 -19.30
N ILE A 39 15.30 11.34 -19.22
CA ILE A 39 15.09 10.39 -18.11
C ILE A 39 15.55 8.97 -18.47
N ASP A 40 16.20 8.82 -19.63
CA ASP A 40 16.68 7.53 -20.10
C ASP A 40 17.73 6.98 -19.14
N ASN A 41 17.62 5.70 -18.83
CA ASN A 41 18.51 4.98 -17.92
C ASN A 41 18.57 5.49 -16.47
N VAL A 42 17.61 6.32 -16.01
CA VAL A 42 17.52 6.75 -14.62
C VAL A 42 16.47 5.91 -13.89
N ASP A 43 16.90 5.21 -12.86
CA ASP A 43 15.96 4.63 -11.87
C ASP A 43 15.41 5.76 -11.00
N ILE A 44 14.25 6.28 -11.40
CA ILE A 44 13.61 7.43 -10.76
C ILE A 44 13.14 7.10 -9.35
N GLY A 45 12.68 5.88 -9.12
CA GLY A 45 12.28 5.43 -7.80
C GLY A 45 13.45 5.45 -6.83
N LYS A 46 14.54 4.79 -7.22
CA LYS A 46 15.78 4.79 -6.42
C LYS A 46 16.33 6.19 -6.21
N GLN A 47 16.36 7.03 -7.26
CA GLN A 47 16.82 8.42 -7.13
C GLN A 47 15.98 9.19 -6.10
N ARG A 48 14.65 9.05 -6.12
CA ARG A 48 13.77 9.68 -5.14
C ARG A 48 14.08 9.20 -3.74
N ASP A 49 14.13 7.90 -3.54
CA ASP A 49 14.30 7.29 -2.22
C ASP A 49 15.66 7.63 -1.60
N ASP A 50 16.73 7.61 -2.40
CA ASP A 50 18.07 8.04 -1.98
C ASP A 50 18.07 9.52 -1.54
N LYS A 51 17.41 10.40 -2.30
CA LYS A 51 17.34 11.83 -1.99
C LYS A 51 16.45 12.12 -0.77
N LEU A 52 15.33 11.45 -0.63
CA LEU A 52 14.49 11.58 0.57
C LEU A 52 15.22 11.11 1.84
N LYS A 53 16.04 10.08 1.73
CA LYS A 53 16.90 9.62 2.82
C LYS A 53 17.97 10.67 3.16
N GLU A 54 18.62 11.26 2.15
CA GLU A 54 19.60 12.34 2.33
C GLU A 54 18.99 13.56 3.04
N TYR A 55 17.76 13.93 2.65
CA TYR A 55 17.04 15.08 3.21
C TYR A 55 16.17 14.75 4.44
N SER A 56 16.28 13.56 5.01
CA SER A 56 15.41 13.09 6.11
C SER A 56 15.42 13.96 7.36
N LYS A 57 16.47 14.77 7.57
CA LYS A 57 16.61 15.71 8.68
C LYS A 57 16.11 17.13 8.37
N SER A 58 15.72 17.40 7.13
CA SER A 58 15.14 18.71 6.75
C SER A 58 13.69 18.80 7.24
N GLU A 59 13.20 20.01 7.42
CA GLU A 59 11.81 20.28 7.79
C GLU A 59 10.82 19.71 6.74
N ASP A 60 11.20 19.72 5.46
CA ASP A 60 10.41 19.21 4.35
C ASP A 60 11.29 18.50 3.30
N ALA A 61 11.52 17.20 3.51
CA ALA A 61 12.35 16.39 2.61
C ALA A 61 11.85 16.37 1.15
N TYR A 62 10.53 16.41 0.95
CA TYR A 62 9.96 16.45 -0.40
C TYR A 62 10.18 17.79 -1.10
N LEU A 63 10.18 18.90 -0.38
CA LEU A 63 10.50 20.20 -0.93
C LEU A 63 11.99 20.27 -1.36
N GLU A 64 12.88 19.71 -0.57
CA GLU A 64 14.31 19.61 -0.93
C GLU A 64 14.52 18.68 -2.13
N TYR A 65 13.79 17.57 -2.21
CA TYR A 65 13.79 16.73 -3.42
C TYR A 65 13.32 17.49 -4.67
N CYS A 66 12.29 18.33 -4.54
CA CYS A 66 11.85 19.21 -5.63
C CYS A 66 12.93 20.24 -6.03
N GLY A 67 13.69 20.76 -5.06
CA GLY A 67 14.87 21.59 -5.29
C GLY A 67 15.95 20.87 -6.10
N PHE A 68 16.28 19.62 -5.72
CA PHE A 68 17.18 18.78 -6.49
C PHE A 68 16.69 18.53 -7.93
N LEU A 69 15.38 18.26 -8.12
CA LEU A 69 14.82 18.10 -9.47
C LEU A 69 14.94 19.38 -10.30
N LYS A 70 14.69 20.55 -9.68
CA LYS A 70 14.85 21.86 -10.33
C LYS A 70 16.25 22.02 -10.90
N GLU A 71 17.27 21.79 -10.09
CA GLU A 71 18.67 21.95 -10.49
C GLU A 71 19.07 20.91 -11.55
N LYS A 72 18.77 19.63 -11.30
CA LYS A 72 19.16 18.53 -12.19
C LYS A 72 18.57 18.66 -13.59
N TYR A 73 17.32 19.12 -13.69
CA TYR A 73 16.59 19.21 -14.96
C TYR A 73 16.46 20.64 -15.49
N ASN A 74 17.20 21.61 -14.94
CA ASN A 74 17.23 23.03 -15.34
C ASN A 74 15.84 23.65 -15.41
N SER A 75 15.00 23.37 -14.42
CA SER A 75 13.64 23.89 -14.37
C SER A 75 13.59 25.39 -14.07
N LYS A 76 12.72 26.10 -14.75
CA LYS A 76 12.53 27.55 -14.59
C LYS A 76 11.58 27.90 -13.43
N ILE A 77 10.76 26.96 -12.98
CA ILE A 77 9.81 27.18 -11.88
C ILE A 77 10.46 26.90 -10.52
N SER A 78 9.87 27.44 -9.46
CA SER A 78 10.36 27.28 -8.08
C SER A 78 10.20 25.85 -7.56
N LYS A 79 10.93 25.45 -6.51
CA LYS A 79 10.76 24.14 -5.89
C LYS A 79 9.38 23.96 -5.26
N GLU A 80 8.77 25.05 -4.81
CA GLU A 80 7.40 25.09 -4.28
C GLU A 80 6.38 24.81 -5.39
N GLU A 81 6.54 25.41 -6.56
CA GLU A 81 5.71 25.15 -7.73
C GLU A 81 5.88 23.71 -8.24
N ILE A 82 7.11 23.18 -8.25
CA ILE A 82 7.38 21.78 -8.61
C ILE A 82 6.64 20.84 -7.62
N LYS A 83 6.73 21.13 -6.34
CA LYS A 83 6.03 20.35 -5.31
C LYS A 83 4.53 20.37 -5.51
N LYS A 84 3.95 21.56 -5.76
CA LYS A 84 2.52 21.72 -6.06
C LYS A 84 2.12 20.91 -7.29
N LEU A 85 2.86 21.03 -8.39
CA LEU A 85 2.62 20.30 -9.63
C LEU A 85 2.70 18.77 -9.41
N ARG A 86 3.65 18.30 -8.59
CA ARG A 86 3.74 16.89 -8.23
C ARG A 86 2.48 16.38 -7.55
N TYR A 87 1.93 17.15 -6.62
CA TYR A 87 0.68 16.78 -5.95
C TYR A 87 -0.53 16.82 -6.90
N GLU A 88 -0.60 17.78 -7.82
CA GLU A 88 -1.66 17.82 -8.84
C GLU A 88 -1.60 16.60 -9.77
N ILE A 89 -0.40 16.20 -10.19
CA ILE A 89 -0.21 14.97 -10.98
C ILE A 89 -0.60 13.76 -10.15
N ALA A 90 -0.16 13.68 -8.90
CA ALA A 90 -0.48 12.58 -8.00
C ALA A 90 -1.98 12.45 -7.77
N ASP A 91 -2.68 13.55 -7.49
CA ASP A 91 -4.13 13.58 -7.29
C ASP A 91 -4.89 13.02 -8.50
N ASN A 92 -4.48 13.42 -9.71
CA ASN A 92 -5.07 12.86 -10.94
C ASN A 92 -4.86 11.35 -11.05
N TYR A 93 -3.65 10.83 -10.75
CA TYR A 93 -3.38 9.39 -10.78
C TYR A 93 -4.17 8.62 -9.72
N LEU A 94 -4.24 9.17 -8.51
CA LEU A 94 -5.02 8.61 -7.40
C LEU A 94 -6.51 8.45 -7.75
N ARG A 95 -7.07 9.41 -8.49
CA ARG A 95 -8.49 9.44 -8.86
C ARG A 95 -8.82 8.60 -10.09
N THR A 96 -7.90 8.48 -11.06
CA THR A 96 -8.25 8.00 -12.41
C THR A 96 -7.46 6.78 -12.89
N ILE A 97 -6.27 6.56 -12.38
CA ILE A 97 -5.35 5.53 -12.89
C ILE A 97 -5.20 4.36 -11.91
N ILE A 98 -5.08 4.67 -10.62
CA ILE A 98 -4.90 3.64 -9.59
C ILE A 98 -6.12 2.71 -9.55
N ASP A 99 -5.84 1.42 -9.34
CA ASP A 99 -6.85 0.37 -9.30
C ASP A 99 -6.42 -0.72 -8.30
N TYR A 100 -7.35 -1.62 -7.99
CA TYR A 100 -7.03 -2.86 -7.29
C TYR A 100 -6.01 -3.69 -8.07
N LYS A 101 -5.13 -4.39 -7.36
CA LYS A 101 -4.37 -5.47 -7.99
C LYS A 101 -5.33 -6.46 -8.66
N PRO A 102 -4.94 -7.08 -9.79
CA PRO A 102 -5.82 -7.97 -10.54
C PRO A 102 -6.48 -9.03 -9.65
N ASN A 103 -7.81 -9.05 -9.64
CA ASN A 103 -8.68 -9.97 -8.88
C ASN A 103 -8.68 -9.81 -7.35
N ALA A 104 -8.03 -8.78 -6.78
CA ALA A 104 -8.14 -8.48 -5.35
C ALA A 104 -9.61 -8.27 -4.94
N GLU A 105 -10.38 -7.55 -5.75
CA GLU A 105 -11.80 -7.31 -5.53
C GLU A 105 -12.64 -8.59 -5.46
N LYS A 106 -12.23 -9.64 -6.17
CA LYS A 106 -12.92 -10.94 -6.12
C LYS A 106 -12.68 -11.67 -4.80
N VAL A 107 -11.44 -11.61 -4.29
CA VAL A 107 -11.09 -12.16 -2.98
C VAL A 107 -11.85 -11.42 -1.88
N LEU A 108 -11.89 -10.08 -1.93
CA LEU A 108 -12.61 -9.26 -0.96
C LEU A 108 -14.10 -9.62 -0.91
N LYS A 109 -14.76 -9.67 -2.07
CA LYS A 109 -16.18 -10.03 -2.16
C LYS A 109 -16.44 -11.44 -1.63
N TYR A 110 -15.62 -12.41 -2.04
CA TYR A 110 -15.75 -13.79 -1.60
C TYR A 110 -15.59 -13.93 -0.09
N LEU A 111 -14.58 -13.33 0.51
CA LEU A 111 -14.37 -13.35 1.95
C LEU A 111 -15.55 -12.70 2.71
N LYS A 112 -16.05 -11.57 2.19
CA LYS A 112 -17.21 -10.90 2.78
C LYS A 112 -18.47 -11.76 2.72
N GLU A 113 -18.76 -12.42 1.59
CA GLU A 113 -19.86 -13.37 1.41
C GLU A 113 -19.76 -14.55 2.37
N LYS A 114 -18.54 -14.99 2.70
CA LYS A 114 -18.28 -16.04 3.69
C LYS A 114 -18.36 -15.56 5.14
N GLY A 115 -18.66 -14.28 5.38
CA GLY A 115 -18.90 -13.71 6.71
C GLY A 115 -17.66 -13.24 7.46
N TYR A 116 -16.48 -13.14 6.80
CA TYR A 116 -15.28 -12.57 7.43
C TYR A 116 -15.42 -11.07 7.63
N ILE A 117 -14.90 -10.57 8.75
CA ILE A 117 -14.72 -9.14 9.00
C ILE A 117 -13.46 -8.71 8.27
N LEU A 118 -13.60 -7.74 7.34
CA LEU A 118 -12.47 -7.22 6.57
C LEU A 118 -12.05 -5.86 7.11
N VAL A 119 -10.75 -5.68 7.27
CA VAL A 119 -10.13 -4.47 7.86
C VAL A 119 -8.97 -4.01 6.99
N ILE A 120 -8.80 -2.70 6.85
CA ILE A 120 -7.58 -2.10 6.28
C ILE A 120 -6.71 -1.57 7.41
N ALA A 121 -5.42 -1.93 7.36
CA ALA A 121 -4.35 -1.43 8.23
C ALA A 121 -3.20 -0.87 7.38
N SER A 122 -3.24 0.42 7.06
CA SER A 122 -2.29 1.05 6.14
C SER A 122 -1.44 2.14 6.79
N THR A 123 -0.22 2.34 6.26
CA THR A 123 0.64 3.48 6.58
C THR A 123 0.42 4.67 5.64
N THR A 124 -0.53 4.56 4.72
CA THR A 124 -0.92 5.61 3.81
C THR A 124 -1.64 6.74 4.56
N ASN A 125 -1.47 7.97 4.09
CA ASN A 125 -2.11 9.13 4.68
C ASN A 125 -3.63 9.16 4.43
N ASP A 126 -4.35 9.87 5.32
CA ASP A 126 -5.82 9.98 5.28
C ASP A 126 -6.34 10.51 3.95
N HIS A 127 -5.67 11.52 3.37
CA HIS A 127 -6.10 12.14 2.10
C HIS A 127 -6.09 11.13 0.94
N THR A 128 -5.07 10.29 0.84
CA THR A 128 -5.00 9.25 -0.19
C THR A 128 -6.11 8.21 -0.01
N ILE A 129 -6.36 7.78 1.22
CA ILE A 129 -7.44 6.83 1.52
C ILE A 129 -8.82 7.44 1.18
N GLU A 130 -9.05 8.72 1.50
CA GLU A 130 -10.30 9.39 1.15
C GLU A 130 -10.48 9.50 -0.37
N ASN A 131 -9.41 9.74 -1.15
CA ASN A 131 -9.48 9.70 -2.61
C ASN A 131 -9.88 8.31 -3.12
N TYR A 132 -9.32 7.24 -2.55
CA TYR A 132 -9.70 5.87 -2.93
C TYR A 132 -11.16 5.55 -2.60
N LYS A 133 -11.67 6.05 -1.48
CA LYS A 133 -13.05 5.83 -1.03
C LYS A 133 -14.08 6.62 -1.83
N LYS A 134 -13.78 7.88 -2.16
CA LYS A 134 -14.79 8.83 -2.64
C LYS A 134 -14.65 9.24 -4.10
N ASP A 135 -13.42 9.24 -4.63
CA ASP A 135 -13.15 9.85 -5.92
C ASP A 135 -12.67 8.85 -6.97
N ASN A 136 -12.04 7.74 -6.57
CA ASN A 136 -11.50 6.76 -7.51
C ASN A 136 -12.59 5.80 -8.00
N GLN A 137 -13.07 6.02 -9.22
CA GLN A 137 -14.14 5.22 -9.81
C GLN A 137 -13.74 3.76 -10.10
N ASN A 138 -12.45 3.48 -10.32
CA ASN A 138 -11.99 2.10 -10.52
C ASN A 138 -12.21 1.26 -9.25
N ILE A 139 -11.86 1.84 -8.10
CA ILE A 139 -12.01 1.19 -6.79
C ILE A 139 -13.48 1.12 -6.40
N ILE A 140 -14.22 2.23 -6.51
CA ILE A 140 -15.64 2.32 -6.11
C ILE A 140 -16.48 1.30 -6.89
N ASN A 141 -16.30 1.22 -8.21
CA ASN A 141 -17.10 0.34 -9.07
C ASN A 141 -16.75 -1.15 -8.90
N LYS A 142 -15.51 -1.47 -8.53
CA LYS A 142 -15.08 -2.88 -8.36
C LYS A 142 -15.42 -3.42 -6.98
N ALA A 143 -15.02 -2.72 -5.93
CA ALA A 143 -15.32 -3.07 -4.54
C ALA A 143 -15.17 -1.81 -3.68
N ASN A 144 -16.27 -1.11 -3.43
CA ASN A 144 -16.24 0.11 -2.65
C ASN A 144 -15.69 -0.16 -1.24
N ILE A 145 -14.66 0.57 -0.85
CA ILE A 145 -13.98 0.38 0.43
C ILE A 145 -14.96 0.54 1.61
N GLU A 146 -15.87 1.50 1.54
CA GLU A 146 -16.86 1.75 2.61
C GLU A 146 -17.88 0.62 2.76
N ASP A 147 -18.19 -0.10 1.65
CA ASP A 147 -19.10 -1.23 1.68
C ASP A 147 -18.41 -2.54 2.10
N ILE A 148 -17.13 -2.67 1.78
CA ILE A 148 -16.38 -3.92 1.98
C ILE A 148 -15.78 -4.02 3.37
N PHE A 149 -15.16 -2.94 3.87
CA PHE A 149 -14.37 -2.98 5.09
C PHE A 149 -15.12 -2.40 6.28
N SER A 150 -15.06 -3.14 7.40
CA SER A 150 -15.68 -2.72 8.67
C SER A 150 -14.86 -1.61 9.37
N ILE A 151 -13.52 -1.62 9.19
CA ILE A 151 -12.58 -0.65 9.74
C ILE A 151 -11.54 -0.32 8.68
N VAL A 152 -11.20 0.97 8.59
CA VAL A 152 -10.11 1.46 7.74
C VAL A 152 -9.19 2.33 8.58
N TYR A 153 -8.01 1.83 8.89
CA TYR A 153 -6.98 2.58 9.59
C TYR A 153 -5.90 3.05 8.61
N SER A 154 -5.64 4.34 8.70
CA SER A 154 -4.57 5.06 7.98
C SER A 154 -3.39 5.34 8.91
N LYS A 155 -2.37 6.00 8.38
CA LYS A 155 -1.23 6.54 9.14
C LYS A 155 -1.67 7.36 10.36
N GLY A 156 -2.75 8.14 10.26
CA GLY A 156 -3.24 8.99 11.34
C GLY A 156 -3.85 8.23 12.52
N ALA A 157 -4.11 6.93 12.38
CA ALA A 157 -4.74 6.11 13.40
C ALA A 157 -3.80 5.70 14.55
N VAL A 158 -2.48 5.80 14.37
CA VAL A 158 -1.45 5.30 15.30
C VAL A 158 -0.33 6.31 15.48
N LYS A 159 0.44 6.17 16.56
CA LYS A 159 1.63 6.98 16.84
C LYS A 159 2.87 6.40 16.16
N GLU A 160 3.02 5.09 16.23
CA GLU A 160 4.14 4.34 15.68
C GLU A 160 3.69 3.56 14.44
N LEU A 161 4.41 3.75 13.34
CA LEU A 161 4.12 3.07 12.07
C LEU A 161 4.73 1.67 12.06
N LYS A 162 4.26 0.80 11.13
CA LYS A 162 4.92 -0.47 10.82
C LYS A 162 6.44 -0.24 10.64
N PRO A 163 7.30 -1.09 11.19
CA PRO A 163 7.03 -2.42 11.72
C PRO A 163 6.53 -2.47 13.17
N ASN A 164 6.21 -1.33 13.81
CA ASN A 164 5.56 -1.34 15.12
C ASN A 164 4.15 -1.95 14.98
N PRO A 165 3.75 -2.89 15.88
CA PRO A 165 2.48 -3.58 15.79
C PRO A 165 1.27 -2.77 16.31
N GLU A 166 1.41 -1.50 16.67
CA GLU A 166 0.38 -0.66 17.28
C GLU A 166 -0.95 -0.70 16.52
N ILE A 167 -0.89 -0.63 15.19
CA ILE A 167 -2.10 -0.65 14.34
C ILE A 167 -2.88 -1.97 14.48
N HIS A 168 -2.18 -3.08 14.61
CA HIS A 168 -2.78 -4.41 14.78
C HIS A 168 -3.37 -4.56 16.18
N TYR A 169 -2.67 -4.13 17.23
CA TYR A 169 -3.21 -4.15 18.60
C TYR A 169 -4.46 -3.29 18.74
N LYS A 170 -4.52 -2.16 18.03
CA LYS A 170 -5.72 -1.33 18.00
C LYS A 170 -6.90 -2.05 17.37
N ILE A 171 -6.70 -2.78 16.27
CA ILE A 171 -7.72 -3.60 15.61
C ILE A 171 -8.22 -4.71 16.55
N LEU A 172 -7.30 -5.48 17.15
CA LEU A 172 -7.67 -6.55 18.09
C LEU A 172 -8.54 -6.04 19.22
N LYS A 173 -8.16 -4.88 19.78
CA LYS A 173 -8.91 -4.26 20.88
C LYS A 173 -10.29 -3.76 20.45
N GLU A 174 -10.37 -3.09 19.29
CA GLU A 174 -11.66 -2.52 18.82
C GLU A 174 -12.66 -3.59 18.44
N LEU A 175 -12.21 -4.67 17.82
CA LEU A 175 -13.08 -5.80 17.43
C LEU A 175 -13.27 -6.82 18.56
N ASN A 176 -12.54 -6.69 19.67
CA ASN A 176 -12.53 -7.64 20.77
C ASN A 176 -12.29 -9.08 20.30
N VAL A 177 -11.23 -9.28 19.52
CA VAL A 177 -10.83 -10.58 18.95
C VAL A 177 -9.43 -10.97 19.40
N ASP A 178 -9.18 -12.28 19.45
CA ASP A 178 -7.84 -12.82 19.71
C ASP A 178 -6.97 -12.77 18.43
N LYS A 179 -5.66 -12.60 18.61
CA LYS A 179 -4.70 -12.62 17.51
C LYS A 179 -4.77 -13.88 16.62
N LYS A 180 -5.14 -15.03 17.20
CA LYS A 180 -5.32 -16.29 16.46
C LYS A 180 -6.53 -16.27 15.54
N GLU A 181 -7.51 -15.44 15.82
CA GLU A 181 -8.71 -15.23 15.01
C GLU A 181 -8.47 -14.27 13.83
N CYS A 182 -7.25 -13.73 13.71
CA CYS A 182 -6.87 -12.79 12.68
C CYS A 182 -5.87 -13.40 11.68
N LEU A 183 -5.92 -12.92 10.44
CA LEU A 183 -4.91 -13.15 9.41
C LEU A 183 -4.58 -11.80 8.78
N ILE A 184 -3.29 -11.52 8.57
CA ILE A 184 -2.83 -10.32 7.88
C ILE A 184 -2.46 -10.68 6.44
N ILE A 185 -2.83 -9.83 5.48
CA ILE A 185 -2.42 -9.91 4.09
C ILE A 185 -1.52 -8.71 3.80
N GLU A 186 -0.30 -8.98 3.32
CA GLU A 186 0.78 -8.01 3.13
C GLU A 186 1.61 -8.30 1.88
N ASP A 187 2.49 -7.35 1.47
CA ASP A 187 3.47 -7.51 0.39
C ASP A 187 4.90 -7.12 0.81
N SER A 188 5.03 -6.30 1.85
CA SER A 188 6.26 -5.62 2.25
C SER A 188 6.92 -6.24 3.48
N LEU A 189 8.26 -6.08 3.58
CA LEU A 189 9.00 -6.56 4.76
C LEU A 189 8.51 -5.88 6.05
N ILE A 190 8.37 -4.57 6.03
CA ILE A 190 7.95 -3.81 7.23
C ILE A 190 6.55 -4.22 7.72
N GLY A 191 5.66 -4.58 6.80
CA GLY A 191 4.33 -5.06 7.14
C GLY A 191 4.34 -6.49 7.68
N VAL A 192 5.15 -7.37 7.10
CA VAL A 192 5.35 -8.73 7.60
C VAL A 192 6.00 -8.72 8.99
N GLU A 193 6.99 -7.86 9.22
CA GLU A 193 7.57 -7.66 10.55
C GLU A 193 6.53 -7.17 11.56
N ALA A 194 5.67 -6.21 11.17
CA ALA A 194 4.60 -5.72 12.04
C ALA A 194 3.61 -6.83 12.43
N ALA A 195 3.28 -7.71 11.49
CA ALA A 195 2.44 -8.89 11.75
C ALA A 195 3.10 -9.86 12.75
N ASN A 196 4.38 -10.17 12.55
CA ASN A 196 5.14 -11.03 13.45
C ASN A 196 5.30 -10.38 14.84
N ASN A 197 5.55 -9.07 14.91
CA ASN A 197 5.63 -8.34 16.17
C ASN A 197 4.29 -8.31 16.93
N ALA A 198 3.16 -8.44 16.22
CA ALA A 198 1.83 -8.61 16.81
C ALA A 198 1.51 -10.08 17.16
N ASP A 199 2.36 -11.03 16.75
CA ASP A 199 2.13 -12.47 16.85
C ASP A 199 0.82 -12.90 16.12
N ILE A 200 0.59 -12.33 14.92
CA ILE A 200 -0.52 -12.63 14.01
C ILE A 200 0.03 -13.28 12.75
N GLU A 201 -0.61 -14.36 12.29
CA GLU A 201 -0.23 -15.02 11.04
C GLU A 201 -0.36 -14.07 9.84
N VAL A 202 0.60 -14.18 8.91
CA VAL A 202 0.65 -13.35 7.72
C VAL A 202 0.73 -14.18 6.43
N ALA A 203 -0.10 -13.82 5.47
CA ALA A 203 -0.06 -14.28 4.10
C ALA A 203 0.45 -13.13 3.21
N VAL A 204 1.34 -13.46 2.28
CA VAL A 204 1.98 -12.47 1.41
C VAL A 204 1.47 -12.59 -0.02
N ILE A 205 1.06 -11.47 -0.59
CA ILE A 205 0.85 -11.28 -2.02
C ILE A 205 2.14 -10.73 -2.64
N TYR A 206 2.60 -11.36 -3.71
CA TYR A 206 3.81 -10.92 -4.39
C TYR A 206 3.64 -9.49 -4.95
N ASP A 207 4.64 -8.67 -4.66
CA ASP A 207 4.87 -7.38 -5.33
C ASP A 207 6.35 -7.27 -5.73
N LYS A 208 6.61 -6.93 -6.99
CA LYS A 208 7.98 -6.82 -7.54
C LYS A 208 8.82 -5.74 -6.86
N TYR A 209 8.19 -4.72 -6.28
CA TYR A 209 8.88 -3.64 -5.59
C TYR A 209 9.42 -4.06 -4.21
N SER A 210 8.97 -5.22 -3.72
CA SER A 210 9.47 -5.84 -2.48
C SER A 210 10.56 -6.90 -2.74
N ASP A 211 11.03 -7.08 -3.99
CA ASP A 211 11.99 -8.14 -4.35
C ASP A 211 13.34 -8.01 -3.66
N CYS A 212 13.78 -6.79 -3.33
CA CYS A 212 15.03 -6.60 -2.58
C CYS A 212 15.01 -7.24 -1.18
N ASN A 213 13.83 -7.49 -0.61
CA ASN A 213 13.62 -8.10 0.69
C ASN A 213 12.92 -9.48 0.59
N ARG A 214 12.80 -10.04 -0.61
CA ARG A 214 11.98 -11.24 -0.88
C ARG A 214 12.34 -12.44 -0.03
N GLU A 215 13.62 -12.70 0.14
CA GLU A 215 14.09 -13.82 0.93
C GLU A 215 13.63 -13.73 2.39
N GLU A 216 13.73 -12.54 2.98
CA GLU A 216 13.34 -12.28 4.36
C GLU A 216 11.82 -12.32 4.55
N ILE A 217 11.07 -11.70 3.62
CA ILE A 217 9.60 -11.79 3.57
C ILE A 217 9.15 -13.25 3.54
N ASN A 218 9.75 -14.07 2.67
CA ASN A 218 9.41 -15.48 2.53
C ASN A 218 9.73 -16.29 3.79
N LYS A 219 10.78 -15.93 4.51
CA LYS A 219 11.17 -16.58 5.76
C LYS A 219 10.20 -16.27 6.92
N LEU A 220 9.69 -15.06 6.94
CA LEU A 220 8.83 -14.55 8.02
C LEU A 220 7.33 -14.79 7.79
N SER A 221 6.91 -15.16 6.58
CA SER A 221 5.50 -15.36 6.24
C SER A 221 5.08 -16.84 6.27
N GLN A 222 3.85 -17.12 6.73
CA GLN A 222 3.29 -18.47 6.78
C GLN A 222 2.73 -18.91 5.42
N TYR A 223 2.13 -17.98 4.67
CA TYR A 223 1.52 -18.25 3.37
C TYR A 223 2.05 -17.26 2.34
N ARG A 224 2.18 -17.69 1.08
CA ARG A 224 2.73 -16.88 -0.03
C ARG A 224 1.97 -17.18 -1.30
N PHE A 225 1.53 -16.12 -1.97
CA PHE A 225 0.78 -16.19 -3.21
C PHE A 225 1.40 -15.27 -4.26
N LYS A 226 1.51 -15.77 -5.48
CA LYS A 226 2.02 -14.95 -6.60
C LYS A 226 1.04 -13.88 -7.05
N ASP A 227 -0.26 -14.13 -6.85
CA ASP A 227 -1.35 -13.23 -7.22
C ASP A 227 -2.67 -13.60 -6.49
N TYR A 228 -3.68 -12.76 -6.64
CA TYR A 228 -4.99 -12.99 -6.05
C TYR A 228 -5.79 -14.12 -6.70
N ASN A 229 -5.44 -14.59 -7.91
CA ASN A 229 -6.07 -15.79 -8.47
C ASN A 229 -5.63 -17.04 -7.70
N GLU A 230 -4.33 -17.15 -7.44
CA GLU A 230 -3.79 -18.26 -6.65
C GLU A 230 -4.38 -18.25 -5.24
N MET A 231 -4.43 -17.07 -4.59
CA MET A 231 -5.04 -16.92 -3.27
C MET A 231 -6.53 -17.31 -3.28
N LEU A 232 -7.30 -16.86 -4.27
CA LEU A 232 -8.73 -17.16 -4.37
C LEU A 232 -9.02 -18.65 -4.53
N ASN A 233 -8.22 -19.33 -5.37
CA ASN A 233 -8.36 -20.78 -5.56
C ASN A 233 -8.02 -21.51 -4.26
N TYR A 234 -6.92 -21.17 -3.62
CA TYR A 234 -6.54 -21.75 -2.32
C TYR A 234 -7.63 -21.58 -1.25
N ILE A 235 -8.22 -20.39 -1.16
CA ILE A 235 -9.29 -20.09 -0.20
C ILE A 235 -10.55 -20.91 -0.50
N LYS A 236 -10.91 -21.06 -1.77
CA LYS A 236 -12.08 -21.84 -2.19
C LYS A 236 -11.91 -23.31 -1.84
N ASP A 237 -10.77 -23.89 -2.22
CA ASP A 237 -10.47 -25.29 -1.92
C ASP A 237 -10.51 -25.53 -0.41
N GLU A 238 -9.91 -24.64 0.41
CA GLU A 238 -9.91 -24.78 1.88
C GLU A 238 -11.31 -24.68 2.49
N LEU A 239 -12.22 -23.88 1.93
CA LEU A 239 -13.58 -23.67 2.46
C LEU A 239 -14.64 -24.61 1.88
N GLU A 240 -14.36 -25.26 0.75
CA GLU A 240 -15.24 -26.26 0.13
C GLU A 240 -14.95 -27.67 0.64
N ASP A 241 -13.73 -27.95 1.11
CA ASP A 241 -13.32 -29.23 1.69
C ASP A 241 -13.69 -29.38 3.18
N ASN A 242 -14.38 -28.40 3.78
CA ASN A 242 -14.87 -28.41 5.17
C ASN A 242 -16.40 -28.29 5.23
#